data_3f80f1a926d739ec8988cb5474805abd
#
_entry.id   3f80f1a926d739ec8988cb5474805abd
#
_cell.length_a   1.000
_cell.length_b   1.000
_cell.length_c   1.000
_cell.angle_alpha   90.00
_cell.angle_beta   90.00
_cell.angle_gamma   90.00
#
_symmetry.space_group_name_H-M   'P 1'
#
loop_
_entity.id
_entity.type
_entity.pdbx_description
1 polymer ?
#
loop_
_entity_poly.entity_id
_entity_poly.type
_entity_poly.pdbx_seq_one_letter_code
_entity_poly.pdbx_strand_id
1 'polypeptide(L)'
;MDHKIVKKNVRRALEEDRVRNDLSIKALKSFAEKLITAKLTVKESAILCGTAWFEESFNQVDPKIKIQWKFKEGDKLIKNSLVAIVKGPSNKVLSAERTALNFLQLMSGISTKTSNIIKLIKNKNIKLLDTRKTIPGVRYEQKYSTKIGGATNHRFDLSDGLMIKDNHIAAVGGLDKFSFKKNLKNCLLYTSPSPRDLTT
;
A
#
# COMPACT_ATOMS: atom_id res chain seq x y z
N MET A 1 8.07 8.87 0.96
CA MET A 1 7.99 7.42 1.25
C MET A 1 9.01 7.09 2.34
N ASP A 2 8.63 6.33 3.36
CA ASP A 2 9.56 5.89 4.41
C ASP A 2 10.12 4.50 4.10
N HIS A 3 11.38 4.44 3.70
CA HIS A 3 12.07 3.20 3.35
C HIS A 3 12.26 2.24 4.54
N LYS A 4 12.29 2.73 5.79
CA LYS A 4 12.37 1.86 6.97
C LYS A 4 11.09 1.04 7.14
N ILE A 5 9.92 1.67 6.88
CA ILE A 5 8.64 0.97 6.92
C ILE A 5 8.55 -0.06 5.79
N VAL A 6 8.95 0.30 4.57
CA VAL A 6 8.99 -0.64 3.44
C VAL A 6 9.82 -1.88 3.78
N LYS A 7 11.06 -1.69 4.25
CA LYS A 7 11.94 -2.79 4.67
C LYS A 7 11.33 -3.70 5.74
N LYS A 8 10.71 -3.09 6.76
CA LYS A 8 10.06 -3.83 7.84
C LYS A 8 8.89 -4.67 7.34
N ASN A 9 8.04 -4.10 6.49
CA ASN A 9 6.83 -4.76 6.00
C ASN A 9 7.18 -5.89 5.03
N VAL A 10 8.14 -5.67 4.14
CA VAL A 10 8.65 -6.70 3.24
C VAL A 10 9.29 -7.85 4.00
N ARG A 11 10.12 -7.56 5.02
CA ARG A 11 10.72 -8.62 5.87
C ARG A 11 9.64 -9.51 6.47
N ARG A 12 8.60 -8.89 7.07
CA ARG A 12 7.50 -9.64 7.68
C ARG A 12 6.78 -10.53 6.67
N ALA A 13 6.53 -10.04 5.45
CA ALA A 13 5.88 -10.81 4.40
C ALA A 13 6.75 -11.98 3.90
N LEU A 14 8.06 -11.78 3.75
CA LEU A 14 9.00 -12.84 3.39
C LEU A 14 9.13 -13.92 4.50
N GLU A 15 9.06 -13.50 5.78
CA GLU A 15 9.02 -14.41 6.94
C GLU A 15 7.73 -15.22 6.99
N GLU A 16 6.57 -14.58 6.71
CA GLU A 16 5.25 -15.24 6.61
C GLU A 16 5.26 -16.34 5.55
N ASP A 17 5.80 -16.05 4.36
CA ASP A 17 5.92 -17.00 3.24
C ASP A 17 7.07 -18.02 3.42
N ARG A 18 7.87 -17.90 4.50
CA ARG A 18 9.01 -18.78 4.80
C ARG A 18 9.96 -18.98 3.62
N VAL A 19 10.25 -17.92 2.89
CA VAL A 19 11.02 -17.92 1.63
C VAL A 19 12.36 -18.68 1.75
N ARG A 20 13.01 -18.65 2.92
CA ARG A 20 14.26 -19.39 3.16
C ARG A 20 14.09 -20.92 3.19
N ASN A 21 12.86 -21.40 3.33
CA ASN A 21 12.54 -22.82 3.44
C ASN A 21 11.75 -23.35 2.24
N ASP A 22 11.80 -22.67 1.10
CA ASP A 22 11.12 -23.04 -0.14
C ASP A 22 11.46 -24.49 -0.55
N LEU A 23 10.46 -25.37 -0.42
CA LEU A 23 10.63 -26.81 -0.70
C LEU A 23 10.76 -27.07 -2.20
N SER A 24 10.08 -26.28 -3.03
CA SER A 24 10.17 -26.40 -4.48
C SER A 24 11.58 -26.12 -4.97
N ILE A 25 12.21 -25.08 -4.45
CA ILE A 25 13.59 -24.75 -4.77
C ILE A 25 14.55 -25.83 -4.26
N LYS A 26 14.32 -26.37 -3.06
CA LYS A 26 15.13 -27.47 -2.53
C LYS A 26 15.06 -28.74 -3.42
N ALA A 27 13.91 -29.00 -4.03
CA ALA A 27 13.71 -30.12 -4.96
C ALA A 27 14.43 -29.90 -6.31
N LEU A 28 14.61 -28.65 -6.75
CA LEU A 28 15.19 -28.28 -8.04
C LEU A 28 16.72 -28.06 -7.99
N LYS A 29 17.45 -28.75 -7.11
CA LYS A 29 18.88 -28.55 -6.82
C LYS A 29 19.79 -28.25 -8.01
N SER A 30 19.62 -28.95 -9.13
CA SER A 30 20.46 -28.82 -10.33
C SER A 30 20.17 -27.57 -11.18
N PHE A 31 19.03 -26.89 -10.98
CA PHE A 31 18.63 -25.71 -11.75
C PHE A 31 18.61 -24.42 -10.91
N ALA A 32 18.92 -24.54 -9.62
CA ALA A 32 18.70 -23.48 -8.63
C ALA A 32 19.51 -22.20 -8.88
N GLU A 33 20.63 -22.26 -9.59
CA GLU A 33 21.54 -21.11 -9.78
C GLU A 33 21.58 -20.59 -11.21
N LYS A 34 20.79 -21.17 -12.12
CA LYS A 34 20.74 -20.69 -13.49
C LYS A 34 20.22 -19.25 -13.52
N LEU A 35 20.91 -18.38 -14.25
CA LEU A 35 20.42 -17.00 -14.47
C LEU A 35 19.20 -17.03 -15.36
N ILE A 36 18.12 -16.40 -14.91
CA ILE A 36 16.87 -16.26 -15.64
C ILE A 36 16.52 -14.80 -15.89
N THR A 37 15.66 -14.60 -16.87
CA THR A 37 15.02 -13.33 -17.16
C THR A 37 13.51 -13.52 -17.10
N ALA A 38 12.87 -12.96 -16.08
CA ALA A 38 11.42 -12.96 -15.94
C ALA A 38 10.84 -11.63 -16.46
N LYS A 39 9.67 -11.71 -17.11
CA LYS A 39 8.94 -10.55 -17.63
C LYS A 39 7.66 -10.36 -16.84
N LEU A 40 7.49 -9.18 -16.27
CA LEU A 40 6.25 -8.77 -15.62
C LEU A 40 5.36 -8.07 -16.63
N THR A 41 4.17 -8.64 -16.88
CA THR A 41 3.15 -8.06 -17.76
C THR A 41 1.87 -7.80 -16.98
N VAL A 42 1.15 -6.73 -17.33
CA VAL A 42 -0.14 -6.41 -16.73
C VAL A 42 -1.29 -7.01 -17.53
N LYS A 43 -2.24 -7.69 -16.86
CA LYS A 43 -3.40 -8.32 -17.52
C LYS A 43 -4.58 -7.36 -17.73
N GLU A 44 -4.61 -6.26 -16.97
CA GLU A 44 -5.67 -5.25 -17.03
C GLU A 44 -5.05 -3.85 -16.95
N SER A 45 -5.77 -2.83 -17.43
CA SER A 45 -5.31 -1.45 -17.26
C SER A 45 -5.34 -1.06 -15.78
N ALA A 46 -4.25 -0.50 -15.28
CA ALA A 46 -4.05 -0.18 -13.87
C ALA A 46 -3.22 1.08 -13.67
N ILE A 47 -3.17 1.58 -12.44
CA ILE A 47 -2.17 2.54 -11.97
C ILE A 47 -1.06 1.75 -11.27
N LEU A 48 0.16 1.88 -11.73
CA LEU A 48 1.32 1.21 -11.12
C LEU A 48 1.58 1.77 -9.73
N CYS A 49 1.57 0.91 -8.71
CA CYS A 49 1.87 1.31 -7.34
C CYS A 49 2.51 0.18 -6.56
N GLY A 50 3.52 0.51 -5.76
CA GLY A 50 4.22 -0.46 -4.92
C GLY A 50 5.56 -0.93 -5.48
N THR A 51 6.15 -0.20 -6.42
CA THR A 51 7.45 -0.53 -7.02
C THR A 51 8.54 -0.70 -5.97
N ALA A 52 8.58 0.14 -4.93
CA ALA A 52 9.56 0.04 -3.86
C ALA A 52 9.42 -1.25 -3.01
N TRP A 53 8.19 -1.73 -2.76
CA TRP A 53 7.98 -3.01 -2.08
C TRP A 53 8.36 -4.20 -2.95
N PHE A 54 8.05 -4.09 -4.25
CA PHE A 54 8.46 -5.08 -5.23
C PHE A 54 9.98 -5.22 -5.28
N GLU A 55 10.70 -4.10 -5.43
CA GLU A 55 12.16 -4.08 -5.43
C GLU A 55 12.76 -4.61 -4.14
N GLU A 56 12.24 -4.15 -3.00
CA GLU A 56 12.73 -4.56 -1.69
C GLU A 56 12.51 -6.04 -1.42
N SER A 57 11.43 -6.65 -1.96
CA SER A 57 11.18 -8.08 -1.85
C SER A 57 12.29 -8.91 -2.51
N PHE A 58 12.74 -8.50 -3.67
CA PHE A 58 13.86 -9.13 -4.32
C PHE A 58 15.20 -8.81 -3.64
N ASN A 59 15.40 -7.56 -3.23
CA ASN A 59 16.63 -7.10 -2.60
C ASN A 59 16.92 -7.82 -1.28
N GLN A 60 15.90 -8.12 -0.48
CA GLN A 60 16.08 -8.86 0.78
C GLN A 60 16.37 -10.34 0.57
N VAL A 61 16.01 -10.91 -0.57
CA VAL A 61 16.33 -12.32 -0.92
C VAL A 61 17.71 -12.40 -1.56
N ASP A 62 18.02 -11.54 -2.51
CA ASP A 62 19.33 -11.41 -3.11
C ASP A 62 19.53 -10.01 -3.75
N PRO A 63 20.44 -9.17 -3.22
CA PRO A 63 20.68 -7.83 -3.75
C PRO A 63 21.33 -7.83 -5.14
N LYS A 64 21.75 -8.97 -5.68
CA LYS A 64 22.29 -9.11 -7.04
C LYS A 64 21.18 -9.15 -8.10
N ILE A 65 19.92 -9.38 -7.72
CA ILE A 65 18.79 -9.35 -8.64
C ILE A 65 18.65 -7.94 -9.22
N LYS A 66 18.52 -7.87 -10.55
CA LYS A 66 18.36 -6.59 -11.28
C LYS A 66 16.94 -6.47 -11.78
N ILE A 67 16.33 -5.30 -11.52
CA ILE A 67 14.97 -4.98 -11.97
C ILE A 67 15.07 -3.78 -12.92
N GLN A 68 14.50 -3.93 -14.12
CA GLN A 68 14.40 -2.87 -15.11
C GLN A 68 12.93 -2.53 -15.32
N TRP A 69 12.48 -1.42 -14.77
CA TRP A 69 11.15 -0.88 -14.99
C TRP A 69 10.99 -0.26 -16.36
N LYS A 70 9.81 -0.40 -16.96
CA LYS A 70 9.38 0.28 -18.19
C LYS A 70 8.43 1.44 -17.90
N PHE A 71 7.92 1.52 -16.70
CA PHE A 71 7.00 2.54 -16.20
C PHE A 71 7.48 3.01 -14.83
N LYS A 72 7.02 4.19 -14.42
CA LYS A 72 7.29 4.79 -13.11
C LYS A 72 6.12 4.61 -12.16
N GLU A 73 6.38 4.72 -10.86
CA GLU A 73 5.34 4.75 -9.82
C GLU A 73 4.28 5.81 -10.17
N GLY A 74 3.00 5.42 -10.15
CA GLY A 74 1.88 6.28 -10.51
C GLY A 74 1.50 6.28 -11.99
N ASP A 75 2.30 5.69 -12.88
CA ASP A 75 1.99 5.63 -14.30
C ASP A 75 0.75 4.75 -14.57
N LYS A 76 0.00 5.13 -15.60
CA LYS A 76 -1.11 4.32 -16.12
C LYS A 76 -0.58 3.20 -17.00
N LEU A 77 -0.82 1.98 -16.58
CA LEU A 77 -0.54 0.77 -17.36
C LEU A 77 -1.68 0.46 -18.31
N ILE A 78 -1.33 0.01 -19.51
CA ILE A 78 -2.27 -0.50 -20.51
C ILE A 78 -2.23 -2.03 -20.49
N LYS A 79 -3.38 -2.66 -20.65
CA LYS A 79 -3.48 -4.14 -20.72
C LYS A 79 -2.42 -4.72 -21.65
N ASN A 80 -1.78 -5.81 -21.21
CA ASN A 80 -0.73 -6.56 -21.89
C ASN A 80 0.62 -5.84 -22.05
N SER A 81 0.81 -4.62 -21.46
CA SER A 81 2.13 -3.99 -21.49
C SER A 81 3.15 -4.71 -20.61
N LEU A 82 4.40 -4.71 -21.08
CA LEU A 82 5.56 -5.15 -20.30
C LEU A 82 5.90 -4.09 -19.25
N VAL A 83 5.74 -4.41 -17.98
CA VAL A 83 5.89 -3.48 -16.85
C VAL A 83 7.33 -3.43 -16.35
N ALA A 84 7.94 -4.60 -16.18
CA ALA A 84 9.32 -4.74 -15.72
C ALA A 84 9.98 -6.01 -16.23
N ILE A 85 11.30 -6.03 -16.19
CA ILE A 85 12.15 -7.20 -16.44
C ILE A 85 12.97 -7.46 -15.18
N VAL A 86 12.91 -8.69 -14.67
CA VAL A 86 13.67 -9.14 -13.50
C VAL A 86 14.72 -10.13 -13.95
N LYS A 87 15.99 -9.91 -13.59
CA LYS A 87 17.12 -10.79 -13.93
C LYS A 87 17.87 -11.21 -12.68
N GLY A 88 18.09 -12.50 -12.52
CA GLY A 88 18.84 -13.05 -11.38
C GLY A 88 18.87 -14.56 -11.34
N PRO A 89 19.46 -15.15 -10.28
CA PRO A 89 19.45 -16.60 -10.08
C PRO A 89 18.02 -17.12 -9.93
N SER A 90 17.69 -18.22 -10.62
CA SER A 90 16.32 -18.74 -10.70
C SER A 90 15.72 -19.04 -9.32
N ASN A 91 16.48 -19.68 -8.43
CA ASN A 91 16.03 -19.96 -7.07
C ASN A 91 15.63 -18.69 -6.29
N LYS A 92 16.42 -17.62 -6.41
CA LYS A 92 16.19 -16.36 -5.70
C LYS A 92 15.03 -15.58 -6.27
N VAL A 93 14.94 -15.53 -7.62
CA VAL A 93 13.83 -14.86 -8.31
C VAL A 93 12.50 -15.56 -8.00
N LEU A 94 12.43 -16.89 -8.10
CA LEU A 94 11.20 -17.66 -7.84
C LEU A 94 10.75 -17.55 -6.37
N SER A 95 11.68 -17.62 -5.42
CA SER A 95 11.32 -17.52 -4.00
C SER A 95 10.81 -16.13 -3.60
N ALA A 96 11.28 -15.04 -4.22
CA ALA A 96 10.83 -13.68 -3.92
C ALA A 96 9.55 -13.28 -4.68
N GLU A 97 9.26 -13.93 -5.80
CA GLU A 97 8.24 -13.52 -6.77
C GLU A 97 6.87 -13.30 -6.15
N ARG A 98 6.39 -14.26 -5.35
CA ARG A 98 5.03 -14.21 -4.79
C ARG A 98 4.84 -13.01 -3.87
N THR A 99 5.76 -12.80 -2.94
CA THR A 99 5.73 -11.66 -2.02
C THR A 99 5.79 -10.33 -2.79
N ALA A 100 6.69 -10.21 -3.77
CA ALA A 100 6.82 -9.02 -4.61
C ALA A 100 5.52 -8.71 -5.36
N LEU A 101 4.92 -9.72 -6.00
CA LEU A 101 3.67 -9.58 -6.75
C LEU A 101 2.48 -9.25 -5.84
N ASN A 102 2.41 -9.82 -4.64
CA ASN A 102 1.32 -9.55 -3.71
C ASN A 102 1.28 -8.06 -3.32
N PHE A 103 2.42 -7.45 -3.00
CA PHE A 103 2.49 -6.01 -2.76
C PHE A 103 2.08 -5.21 -3.99
N LEU A 104 2.65 -5.51 -5.15
CA LEU A 104 2.40 -4.75 -6.37
C LEU A 104 0.93 -4.82 -6.79
N GLN A 105 0.31 -5.99 -6.71
CA GLN A 105 -1.09 -6.22 -7.07
C GLN A 105 -2.04 -5.52 -6.10
N LEU A 106 -1.83 -5.68 -4.78
CA LEU A 106 -2.64 -5.01 -3.76
C LEU A 106 -2.60 -3.49 -3.94
N MET A 107 -1.41 -2.93 -4.04
CA MET A 107 -1.20 -1.50 -4.06
C MET A 107 -1.67 -0.88 -5.39
N SER A 108 -1.38 -1.51 -6.52
CA SER A 108 -1.89 -1.07 -7.82
C SER A 108 -3.41 -1.17 -7.92
N GLY A 109 -4.01 -2.21 -7.34
CA GLY A 109 -5.47 -2.36 -7.27
C GLY A 109 -6.14 -1.22 -6.52
N ILE A 110 -5.61 -0.86 -5.34
CA ILE A 110 -6.10 0.26 -4.53
C ILE A 110 -5.95 1.59 -5.29
N SER A 111 -4.76 1.85 -5.87
CA SER A 111 -4.51 3.08 -6.63
C SER A 111 -5.43 3.20 -7.84
N THR A 112 -5.66 2.10 -8.56
CA THR A 112 -6.55 2.06 -9.71
C THR A 112 -7.99 2.36 -9.32
N LYS A 113 -8.50 1.70 -8.26
CA LYS A 113 -9.85 1.96 -7.76
C LYS A 113 -10.01 3.41 -7.30
N THR A 114 -9.04 3.94 -6.57
CA THR A 114 -9.02 5.34 -6.12
C THR A 114 -9.04 6.30 -7.30
N SER A 115 -8.19 6.09 -8.31
CA SER A 115 -8.15 6.91 -9.52
C SER A 115 -9.48 6.90 -10.28
N ASN A 116 -10.14 5.74 -10.35
CA ASN A 116 -11.46 5.64 -10.99
C ASN A 116 -12.53 6.41 -10.22
N ILE A 117 -12.54 6.38 -8.89
CA ILE A 117 -13.45 7.17 -8.07
C ILE A 117 -13.22 8.67 -8.29
N ILE A 118 -11.96 9.12 -8.29
CA ILE A 118 -11.61 10.54 -8.51
C ILE A 118 -12.10 11.03 -9.86
N LYS A 119 -12.03 10.22 -10.92
CA LYS A 119 -12.56 10.58 -12.24
C LYS A 119 -14.07 10.81 -12.25
N LEU A 120 -14.82 10.20 -11.32
CA LEU A 120 -16.26 10.42 -11.17
C LEU A 120 -16.57 11.74 -10.46
N ILE A 121 -15.63 12.31 -9.73
CA ILE A 121 -15.79 13.57 -9.01
C ILE A 121 -15.62 14.72 -10.01
N LYS A 122 -16.75 15.28 -10.48
CA LYS A 122 -16.76 16.37 -11.46
C LYS A 122 -16.25 17.71 -10.89
N ASN A 123 -16.49 17.96 -9.60
CA ASN A 123 -16.08 19.19 -8.93
C ASN A 123 -14.65 19.10 -8.42
N LYS A 124 -13.73 19.87 -9.00
CA LYS A 124 -12.31 19.90 -8.66
C LYS A 124 -12.01 20.42 -7.23
N ASN A 125 -12.97 21.10 -6.60
CA ASN A 125 -12.82 21.60 -5.23
C ASN A 125 -13.10 20.52 -4.18
N ILE A 126 -13.67 19.36 -4.58
CA ILE A 126 -13.92 18.22 -3.69
C ILE A 126 -12.66 17.35 -3.63
N LYS A 127 -12.17 17.11 -2.42
CA LYS A 127 -11.04 16.19 -2.17
C LYS A 127 -11.57 14.86 -1.65
N LEU A 128 -11.18 13.77 -2.31
CA LEU A 128 -11.39 12.42 -1.77
C LEU A 128 -10.37 12.18 -0.63
N LEU A 129 -10.86 11.90 0.56
CA LEU A 129 -10.02 11.59 1.72
C LEU A 129 -10.03 10.09 1.99
N ASP A 130 -8.87 9.55 2.39
CA ASP A 130 -8.79 8.21 2.95
C ASP A 130 -9.23 8.19 4.43
N THR A 131 -9.26 7.00 5.02
CA THR A 131 -9.63 6.82 6.43
C THR A 131 -8.64 5.90 7.15
N ARG A 132 -8.84 5.73 8.47
CA ARG A 132 -8.15 4.71 9.27
C ARG A 132 -8.82 3.33 9.23
N LYS A 133 -9.88 3.14 8.44
CA LYS A 133 -10.54 1.85 8.21
C LYS A 133 -9.73 1.04 7.19
N THR A 134 -8.60 0.51 7.65
CA THR A 134 -7.61 -0.20 6.85
C THR A 134 -7.47 -1.64 7.32
N ILE A 135 -6.97 -2.52 6.47
CA ILE A 135 -6.56 -3.86 6.87
C ILE A 135 -5.45 -3.74 7.92
N PRO A 136 -5.55 -4.44 9.05
CA PRO A 136 -4.51 -4.43 10.07
C PRO A 136 -3.13 -4.80 9.50
N GLY A 137 -2.10 -4.06 9.90
CA GLY A 137 -0.72 -4.33 9.51
C GLY A 137 -0.27 -3.74 8.16
N VAL A 138 -1.21 -3.33 7.28
CA VAL A 138 -0.88 -2.79 5.92
C VAL A 138 -1.44 -1.38 5.69
N ARG A 139 -1.63 -0.60 6.76
CA ARG A 139 -2.16 0.77 6.66
C ARG A 139 -1.25 1.69 5.85
N TYR A 140 0.04 1.56 6.01
CA TYR A 140 0.99 2.41 5.29
C TYR A 140 0.87 2.19 3.78
N GLU A 141 0.85 0.93 3.34
CA GLU A 141 0.67 0.54 1.95
C GLU A 141 -0.65 1.06 1.38
N GLN A 142 -1.75 0.87 2.12
CA GLN A 142 -3.08 1.29 1.66
C GLN A 142 -3.19 2.81 1.55
N LYS A 143 -2.69 3.57 2.54
CA LYS A 143 -2.71 5.03 2.50
C LYS A 143 -1.75 5.59 1.44
N TYR A 144 -0.59 4.97 1.26
CA TYR A 144 0.32 5.30 0.17
C TYR A 144 -0.37 5.10 -1.20
N SER A 145 -1.02 3.95 -1.39
CA SER A 145 -1.71 3.61 -2.63
C SER A 145 -2.88 4.55 -2.94
N THR A 146 -3.66 4.96 -1.93
CA THR A 146 -4.74 5.95 -2.14
C THR A 146 -4.18 7.29 -2.59
N LYS A 147 -3.04 7.72 -2.03
CA LYS A 147 -2.35 8.95 -2.45
C LYS A 147 -1.87 8.85 -3.90
N ILE A 148 -1.23 7.74 -4.29
CA ILE A 148 -0.80 7.52 -5.68
C ILE A 148 -2.00 7.50 -6.64
N GLY A 149 -3.14 6.98 -6.21
CA GLY A 149 -4.40 7.02 -6.96
C GLY A 149 -5.03 8.41 -7.07
N GLY A 150 -4.47 9.44 -6.41
CA GLY A 150 -4.88 10.84 -6.47
C GLY A 150 -5.74 11.32 -5.30
N ALA A 151 -6.01 10.49 -4.27
CA ALA A 151 -6.71 10.92 -3.06
C ALA A 151 -5.77 11.70 -2.13
N THR A 152 -6.37 12.40 -1.16
CA THR A 152 -5.65 13.10 -0.10
C THR A 152 -5.65 12.24 1.16
N ASN A 153 -4.50 12.06 1.79
CA ASN A 153 -4.45 11.35 3.05
C ASN A 153 -5.06 12.19 4.17
N HIS A 154 -5.95 11.57 4.94
CA HIS A 154 -6.39 12.04 6.25
C HIS A 154 -5.41 11.55 7.33
N ARG A 155 -5.64 11.86 8.62
CA ARG A 155 -4.77 11.44 9.73
C ARG A 155 -4.34 9.97 9.60
N PHE A 156 -3.06 9.72 9.85
CA PHE A 156 -2.49 8.40 9.70
C PHE A 156 -2.82 7.49 10.89
N ASP A 157 -2.73 8.05 12.09
CA ASP A 157 -3.00 7.35 13.35
C ASP A 157 -3.73 8.25 14.36
N LEU A 158 -3.78 7.84 15.61
CA LEU A 158 -4.47 8.57 16.67
C LEU A 158 -3.68 9.79 17.17
N SER A 159 -2.38 9.84 16.94
CA SER A 159 -1.52 10.95 17.35
C SER A 159 -1.42 12.07 16.30
N ASP A 160 -1.77 11.77 15.04
CA ASP A 160 -1.65 12.67 13.90
C ASP A 160 -2.80 13.69 13.78
N GLY A 161 -3.88 13.52 14.54
CA GLY A 161 -4.99 14.45 14.56
C GLY A 161 -6.12 14.06 15.51
N LEU A 162 -6.69 15.04 16.19
CA LEU A 162 -7.84 14.85 17.07
C LEU A 162 -9.12 14.68 16.25
N MET A 163 -9.90 13.67 16.57
CA MET A 163 -11.25 13.47 16.04
C MET A 163 -12.17 13.09 17.19
N ILE A 164 -13.12 13.96 17.48
CA ILE A 164 -14.18 13.73 18.46
C ILE A 164 -15.34 13.08 17.75
N LYS A 165 -15.92 12.09 18.37
CA LYS A 165 -17.07 11.33 17.88
C LYS A 165 -18.12 11.23 18.97
N ASP A 166 -19.34 10.81 18.58
CA ASP A 166 -20.47 10.50 19.43
C ASP A 166 -20.09 9.69 20.70
N ASN A 167 -19.31 8.62 20.53
CA ASN A 167 -18.83 7.80 21.64
C ASN A 167 -17.95 8.57 22.64
N HIS A 168 -17.16 9.53 22.17
CA HIS A 168 -16.34 10.37 23.06
C HIS A 168 -17.23 11.33 23.85
N ILE A 169 -18.24 11.89 23.20
CA ILE A 169 -19.21 12.79 23.81
C ILE A 169 -20.06 12.02 24.84
N ALA A 170 -20.54 10.85 24.50
CA ALA A 170 -21.30 9.99 25.42
C ALA A 170 -20.47 9.58 26.65
N ALA A 171 -19.19 9.23 26.44
CA ALA A 171 -18.29 8.83 27.53
C ALA A 171 -18.06 9.94 28.58
N VAL A 172 -18.15 11.22 28.20
CA VAL A 172 -18.05 12.36 29.14
C VAL A 172 -19.39 12.84 29.65
N GLY A 173 -20.49 12.22 29.23
CA GLY A 173 -21.84 12.51 29.71
C GLY A 173 -22.57 13.64 28.96
N GLY A 174 -22.20 13.90 27.71
CA GLY A 174 -22.86 14.85 26.81
C GLY A 174 -21.98 16.01 26.36
N LEU A 175 -22.49 16.80 25.41
CA LEU A 175 -21.79 17.95 24.84
C LEU A 175 -21.47 19.03 25.87
N ASP A 176 -22.38 19.28 26.81
CA ASP A 176 -22.26 20.31 27.84
C ASP A 176 -21.09 20.04 28.82
N LYS A 177 -20.71 18.77 28.97
CA LYS A 177 -19.58 18.34 29.79
C LYS A 177 -18.29 18.20 29.01
N PHE A 178 -18.35 18.36 27.68
CA PHE A 178 -17.19 18.26 26.82
C PHE A 178 -16.39 19.58 26.85
N SER A 179 -15.31 19.58 27.63
CA SER A 179 -14.40 20.72 27.71
C SER A 179 -13.11 20.48 26.94
N PHE A 180 -12.82 21.32 25.96
CA PHE A 180 -11.50 21.36 25.36
C PHE A 180 -10.50 21.95 26.34
N LYS A 181 -9.63 21.13 26.94
CA LYS A 181 -8.48 21.67 27.68
C LYS A 181 -7.63 22.50 26.72
N LYS A 182 -7.30 23.72 27.15
CA LYS A 182 -6.49 24.76 26.45
C LYS A 182 -5.14 24.28 25.89
N ASN A 183 -4.70 23.07 26.23
CA ASN A 183 -3.39 22.51 25.88
C ASN A 183 -3.34 21.77 24.56
N LEU A 184 -4.41 21.72 23.78
CA LEU A 184 -4.42 21.13 22.45
C LEU A 184 -4.06 22.19 21.39
N LYS A 185 -2.88 22.80 21.54
CA LYS A 185 -2.26 23.60 20.48
C LYS A 185 -1.95 22.65 19.32
N ASN A 186 -2.49 22.92 18.13
CA ASN A 186 -2.30 22.17 16.85
C ASN A 186 -3.25 20.99 16.58
N CYS A 187 -4.47 21.00 17.08
CA CYS A 187 -5.46 20.02 16.63
C CYS A 187 -6.24 20.51 15.42
N LEU A 188 -6.12 19.81 14.32
CA LEU A 188 -7.05 19.92 13.21
C LEU A 188 -8.37 19.25 13.62
N LEU A 189 -9.39 20.05 13.88
CA LEU A 189 -10.76 19.57 14.09
C LEU A 189 -11.37 19.21 12.74
N TYR A 190 -11.60 17.92 12.52
CA TYR A 190 -12.43 17.46 11.41
C TYR A 190 -13.77 17.00 11.96
N THR A 191 -14.84 17.66 11.57
CA THR A 191 -16.19 17.10 11.66
C THR A 191 -16.42 16.28 10.39
N SER A 192 -16.50 14.97 10.52
CA SER A 192 -16.92 14.11 9.42
C SER A 192 -18.32 13.63 9.74
N PRO A 193 -19.34 13.93 8.94
CA PRO A 193 -20.62 13.28 9.07
C PRO A 193 -20.41 11.78 8.89
N SER A 194 -20.81 10.99 9.88
CA SER A 194 -20.84 9.54 9.77
C SER A 194 -21.96 9.17 8.78
N PRO A 195 -21.80 8.11 7.96
CA PRO A 195 -22.93 7.58 7.19
C PRO A 195 -24.16 7.22 8.04
N ARG A 196 -23.99 7.07 9.36
CA ARG A 196 -25.10 6.88 10.30
C ARG A 196 -25.86 8.16 10.61
N ASP A 197 -25.25 9.33 10.38
CA ASP A 197 -25.90 10.63 10.64
C ASP A 197 -26.83 11.05 9.49
N LEU A 198 -26.89 10.27 8.40
CA LEU A 198 -27.77 10.48 7.26
C LEU A 198 -29.08 9.70 7.33
N THR A 199 -29.34 8.99 8.44
CA THR A 199 -30.53 8.16 8.64
C THR A 199 -31.43 8.68 9.78
N THR A 200 -31.65 9.97 9.84
CA THR A 200 -32.77 10.57 10.64
C THR A 200 -33.68 11.34 9.73
#